data_2ef672c21513dc03ba59b33d69c3e1e6
#
_entry.id   2ef672c21513dc03ba59b33d69c3e1e6
#
_cell.length_a   1.000
_cell.length_b   1.000
_cell.length_c   1.000
_cell.angle_alpha   90.00
_cell.angle_beta   90.00
_cell.angle_gamma   90.00
#
_symmetry.space_group_name_H-M   'P 1'
#
loop_
_entity.id
_entity.type
_entity.pdbx_description
1 polymer ?
#
loop_
_entity_poly.entity_id
_entity_poly.type
_entity_poly.pdbx_seq_one_letter_code
_entity_poly.pdbx_strand_id
1 'polypeptide(L)'
;MIIAYSLVCAATQLLWLTYAAITTETARRYGVSVGAVGWLAEIFPLLYVVLAIPAGILLDRWFRPALATGGALVALGGFVRLGGETFAWAMAGQVIVAVAQPVVLSAVSKLAGEYLPADQRATGIAVGSAGTFVGILLALVLGPTLGAHGQLERLLVVEAVLAVIPAAALVIVLRRPGHASEEHAAIEGSAARALWALPPMRTLCGLVFVGFGIFVALATWLQTLLAPAGVSETAAGGLLVGMVLAGTVACAVLPPLVARRHAERGFMRGAVLVGCFGCVALGLAPWLGVRALAIVAMGVVLLPALPIILTAAEQLAGSAAGTAGAIVWLAGNLGGLVVALLVQILVHHPLAAFLAMGAVSLLGLPLAARLTSPIGEPRGGTPAPAVVG
;
A
#
# COMPACT_ATOMS: atom_id res chain seq x y z
N MET A 1 4.63 19.76 -2.75
CA MET A 1 5.15 18.72 -1.85
C MET A 1 4.40 17.39 -2.03
N ILE A 2 3.13 17.30 -1.67
CA ILE A 2 2.33 16.05 -1.74
C ILE A 2 2.36 15.39 -3.13
N ILE A 3 2.23 16.15 -4.22
CA ILE A 3 2.28 15.59 -5.58
C ILE A 3 3.64 14.93 -5.87
N ALA A 4 4.76 15.60 -5.55
CA ALA A 4 6.09 15.00 -5.75
C ALA A 4 6.26 13.72 -4.93
N TYR A 5 5.78 13.71 -3.69
CA TYR A 5 5.76 12.53 -2.85
C TYR A 5 4.88 11.41 -3.43
N SER A 6 3.64 11.72 -3.86
CA SER A 6 2.73 10.74 -4.48
C SER A 6 3.34 10.09 -5.72
N LEU A 7 4.07 10.87 -6.52
CA LEU A 7 4.76 10.33 -7.69
C LEU A 7 5.93 9.42 -7.31
N VAL A 8 6.65 9.67 -6.20
CA VAL A 8 7.66 8.73 -5.69
C VAL A 8 7.01 7.46 -5.15
N CYS A 9 5.86 7.56 -4.45
CA CYS A 9 5.09 6.39 -4.05
C CYS A 9 4.65 5.57 -5.28
N ALA A 10 4.17 6.24 -6.33
CA ALA A 10 3.81 5.57 -7.58
C ALA A 10 5.03 4.88 -8.21
N ALA A 11 6.20 5.54 -8.23
CA ALA A 11 7.42 4.94 -8.75
C ALA A 11 7.82 3.68 -7.97
N THR A 12 7.76 3.67 -6.62
CA THR A 12 8.10 2.46 -5.85
C THR A 12 7.20 1.28 -6.19
N GLN A 13 5.92 1.50 -6.37
CA GLN A 13 4.95 0.45 -6.67
C GLN A 13 5.03 -0.02 -8.12
N LEU A 14 5.30 0.90 -9.04
CA LEU A 14 5.59 0.57 -10.44
C LEU A 14 6.79 -0.37 -10.51
N LEU A 15 7.92 0.02 -9.87
CA LEU A 15 9.14 -0.76 -9.86
C LEU A 15 8.98 -2.11 -9.13
N TRP A 16 8.15 -2.17 -8.10
CA TRP A 16 7.84 -3.41 -7.40
C TRP A 16 7.21 -4.46 -8.32
N LEU A 17 6.17 -4.07 -9.08
CA LEU A 17 5.35 -4.99 -9.87
C LEU A 17 5.81 -5.15 -11.32
N THR A 18 6.89 -4.48 -11.75
CA THR A 18 7.44 -4.56 -13.11
C THR A 18 7.46 -5.99 -13.64
N TYR A 19 8.15 -6.86 -12.94
CA TYR A 19 8.40 -8.23 -13.39
C TYR A 19 7.22 -9.17 -13.13
N ALA A 20 6.38 -8.87 -12.15
CA ALA A 20 5.17 -9.65 -11.86
C ALA A 20 4.17 -9.59 -13.02
N ALA A 21 4.08 -8.44 -13.70
CA ALA A 21 3.18 -8.25 -14.84
C ALA A 21 3.65 -8.97 -16.12
N ILE A 22 4.94 -9.39 -16.20
CA ILE A 22 5.58 -10.00 -17.39
C ILE A 22 6.50 -11.16 -17.01
N THR A 23 6.09 -11.98 -16.06
CA THR A 23 6.93 -13.02 -15.45
C THR A 23 7.57 -13.98 -16.46
N THR A 24 6.77 -14.51 -17.39
CA THR A 24 7.25 -15.47 -18.40
C THR A 24 8.26 -14.85 -19.35
N GLU A 25 8.03 -13.63 -19.80
CA GLU A 25 8.95 -12.89 -20.67
C GLU A 25 10.28 -12.61 -19.98
N THR A 26 10.20 -12.19 -18.71
CA THR A 26 11.37 -11.94 -17.86
C THR A 26 12.19 -13.22 -17.64
N ALA A 27 11.53 -14.35 -17.36
CA ALA A 27 12.19 -15.64 -17.19
C ALA A 27 12.96 -16.04 -18.45
N ARG A 28 12.34 -15.87 -19.62
CA ARG A 28 12.97 -16.14 -20.92
C ARG A 28 14.16 -15.22 -21.18
N ARG A 29 14.04 -13.91 -20.91
CA ARG A 29 15.08 -12.90 -21.17
C ARG A 29 16.33 -13.14 -20.34
N TYR A 30 16.18 -13.51 -19.07
CA TYR A 30 17.31 -13.76 -18.17
C TYR A 30 17.76 -15.22 -18.09
N GLY A 31 17.08 -16.14 -18.79
CA GLY A 31 17.41 -17.58 -18.76
C GLY A 31 17.23 -18.22 -17.37
N VAL A 32 16.26 -17.77 -16.59
CA VAL A 32 15.97 -18.26 -15.23
C VAL A 32 14.58 -18.88 -15.14
N SER A 33 14.29 -19.58 -14.04
CA SER A 33 12.95 -20.13 -13.80
C SER A 33 11.94 -19.03 -13.49
N VAL A 34 10.65 -19.28 -13.77
CA VAL A 34 9.53 -18.41 -13.37
C VAL A 34 9.53 -18.16 -11.86
N GLY A 35 9.87 -19.19 -11.07
CA GLY A 35 10.01 -19.06 -9.61
C GLY A 35 11.13 -18.08 -9.19
N ALA A 36 12.25 -18.05 -9.91
CA ALA A 36 13.30 -17.07 -9.66
C ALA A 36 12.83 -15.63 -9.94
N VAL A 37 12.03 -15.43 -11.00
CA VAL A 37 11.44 -14.12 -11.30
C VAL A 37 10.44 -13.70 -10.20
N GLY A 38 9.70 -14.63 -9.62
CA GLY A 38 8.81 -14.36 -8.49
C GLY A 38 9.52 -13.67 -7.32
N TRP A 39 10.78 -14.04 -7.04
CA TRP A 39 11.57 -13.39 -6.00
C TRP A 39 11.83 -11.90 -6.25
N LEU A 40 11.78 -11.42 -7.48
CA LEU A 40 11.89 -9.98 -7.78
C LEU A 40 10.74 -9.16 -7.19
N ALA A 41 9.58 -9.79 -7.01
CA ALA A 41 8.44 -9.15 -6.36
C ALA A 41 8.40 -9.46 -4.84
N GLU A 42 8.70 -10.70 -4.44
CA GLU A 42 8.59 -11.16 -3.05
C GLU A 42 9.62 -10.55 -2.11
N ILE A 43 10.75 -10.05 -2.62
CA ILE A 43 11.77 -9.36 -1.82
C ILE A 43 11.20 -8.10 -1.15
N PHE A 44 10.17 -7.46 -1.72
CA PHE A 44 9.58 -6.24 -1.18
C PHE A 44 8.81 -6.47 0.12
N PRO A 45 7.79 -7.33 0.19
CA PRO A 45 7.11 -7.61 1.45
C PRO A 45 8.06 -8.22 2.48
N LEU A 46 9.05 -9.02 2.06
CA LEU A 46 10.05 -9.60 2.95
C LEU A 46 10.89 -8.51 3.64
N LEU A 47 11.50 -7.62 2.88
CA LEU A 47 12.29 -6.53 3.43
C LEU A 47 11.41 -5.50 4.15
N TYR A 48 10.16 -5.33 3.71
CA TYR A 48 9.22 -4.45 4.41
C TYR A 48 8.98 -4.92 5.85
N VAL A 49 8.73 -6.20 6.07
CA VAL A 49 8.51 -6.75 7.42
C VAL A 49 9.72 -6.48 8.34
N VAL A 50 10.94 -6.63 7.82
CA VAL A 50 12.16 -6.41 8.60
C VAL A 50 12.43 -4.91 8.84
N LEU A 51 12.21 -4.08 7.84
CA LEU A 51 12.66 -2.67 7.84
C LEU A 51 11.57 -1.66 8.23
N ALA A 52 10.29 -2.06 8.34
CA ALA A 52 9.19 -1.13 8.60
C ALA A 52 9.39 -0.31 9.87
N ILE A 53 9.66 -0.97 11.01
CA ILE A 53 9.84 -0.27 12.30
C ILE A 53 11.10 0.61 12.30
N PRO A 54 12.29 0.13 11.89
CA PRO A 54 13.46 0.97 11.70
C PRO A 54 13.20 2.20 10.80
N ALA A 55 12.49 2.01 9.68
CA ALA A 55 12.14 3.09 8.76
C ALA A 55 11.22 4.14 9.42
N GLY A 56 10.24 3.71 10.21
CA GLY A 56 9.36 4.60 10.95
C GLY A 56 10.11 5.44 11.97
N ILE A 57 11.00 4.82 12.76
CA ILE A 57 11.86 5.51 13.73
C ILE A 57 12.80 6.50 13.03
N LEU A 58 13.38 6.08 11.90
CA LEU A 58 14.25 6.93 11.09
C LEU A 58 13.51 8.18 10.57
N LEU A 59 12.28 8.01 10.09
CA LEU A 59 11.41 9.11 9.67
C LEU A 59 11.06 10.03 10.82
N ASP A 60 10.78 9.50 12.00
CA ASP A 60 10.43 10.31 13.15
C ASP A 60 11.63 11.15 13.65
N ARG A 61 12.84 10.59 13.57
CA ARG A 61 14.06 11.26 14.03
C ARG A 61 14.67 12.22 12.99
N TRP A 62 14.68 11.81 11.70
CA TRP A 62 15.35 12.54 10.62
C TRP A 62 14.48 12.58 9.36
N PHE A 63 13.29 13.15 9.45
CA PHE A 63 12.27 13.07 8.40
C PHE A 63 12.78 13.40 7.00
N ARG A 64 13.34 14.63 6.83
CA ARG A 64 13.76 15.11 5.50
C ARG A 64 14.92 14.30 4.90
N PRO A 65 16.04 14.06 5.60
CA PRO A 65 17.12 13.27 5.04
C PRO A 65 16.69 11.82 4.81
N ALA A 66 15.90 11.22 5.68
CA ALA A 66 15.39 9.87 5.50
C ALA A 66 14.53 9.76 4.23
N LEU A 67 13.55 10.65 4.05
CA LEU A 67 12.67 10.64 2.88
C LEU A 67 13.42 10.99 1.59
N ALA A 68 14.37 11.93 1.63
CA ALA A 68 15.23 12.26 0.49
C ALA A 68 16.08 11.07 0.08
N THR A 69 16.67 10.36 1.06
CA THR A 69 17.46 9.13 0.81
C THR A 69 16.56 8.03 0.24
N GLY A 70 15.35 7.85 0.79
CA GLY A 70 14.36 6.91 0.24
C GLY A 70 14.05 7.18 -1.23
N GLY A 71 13.75 8.43 -1.59
CA GLY A 71 13.53 8.82 -2.98
C GLY A 71 14.76 8.59 -3.88
N ALA A 72 15.95 8.93 -3.40
CA ALA A 72 17.20 8.70 -4.12
C ALA A 72 17.48 7.20 -4.36
N LEU A 73 17.20 6.34 -3.37
CA LEU A 73 17.34 4.89 -3.50
C LEU A 73 16.33 4.32 -4.51
N VAL A 74 15.10 4.84 -4.57
CA VAL A 74 14.12 4.43 -5.61
C VAL A 74 14.67 4.73 -7.01
N ALA A 75 15.20 5.94 -7.23
CA ALA A 75 15.82 6.30 -8.49
C ALA A 75 17.06 5.44 -8.81
N LEU A 76 17.94 5.24 -7.82
CA LEU A 76 19.14 4.41 -7.96
C LEU A 76 18.79 2.97 -8.33
N GLY A 77 17.83 2.36 -7.65
CA GLY A 77 17.40 1.00 -7.95
C GLY A 77 16.79 0.88 -9.35
N GLY A 78 16.04 1.90 -9.81
CA GLY A 78 15.58 1.99 -11.20
C GLY A 78 16.71 1.95 -12.20
N PHE A 79 17.79 2.68 -11.96
CA PHE A 79 18.99 2.68 -12.81
C PHE A 79 19.80 1.40 -12.72
N VAL A 80 20.00 0.85 -11.53
CA VAL A 80 20.82 -0.37 -11.34
C VAL A 80 20.24 -1.54 -12.14
N ARG A 81 18.91 -1.60 -12.36
CA ARG A 81 18.31 -2.63 -13.23
C ARG A 81 18.74 -2.54 -14.70
N LEU A 82 19.27 -1.40 -15.14
CA LEU A 82 19.83 -1.17 -16.48
C LEU A 82 21.32 -1.48 -16.58
N GLY A 83 21.98 -1.84 -15.47
CA GLY A 83 23.42 -2.03 -15.39
C GLY A 83 23.96 -3.22 -16.21
N GLY A 84 23.08 -4.14 -16.64
CA GLY A 84 23.47 -5.28 -17.47
C GLY A 84 22.32 -6.22 -17.77
N GLU A 85 22.63 -7.25 -18.58
CA GLU A 85 21.64 -8.19 -19.09
C GLU A 85 21.47 -9.45 -18.21
N THR A 86 21.99 -9.45 -16.99
CA THR A 86 21.88 -10.60 -16.08
C THR A 86 20.80 -10.40 -15.04
N PHE A 87 20.22 -11.51 -14.59
CA PHE A 87 19.24 -11.52 -13.48
C PHE A 87 19.78 -10.84 -12.21
N ALA A 88 21.10 -10.88 -11.99
CA ALA A 88 21.73 -10.24 -10.82
C ALA A 88 21.53 -8.71 -10.79
N TRP A 89 21.57 -8.04 -11.92
CA TRP A 89 21.32 -6.59 -12.00
C TRP A 89 19.85 -6.27 -11.69
N ALA A 90 18.92 -7.06 -12.23
CA ALA A 90 17.50 -6.93 -11.91
C ALA A 90 17.26 -7.11 -10.41
N MET A 91 17.81 -8.15 -9.80
CA MET A 91 17.67 -8.43 -8.37
C MET A 91 18.33 -7.33 -7.52
N ALA A 92 19.54 -6.89 -7.86
CA ALA A 92 20.21 -5.82 -7.12
C ALA A 92 19.37 -4.52 -7.12
N GLY A 93 18.84 -4.13 -8.27
CA GLY A 93 17.95 -2.96 -8.36
C GLY A 93 16.67 -3.14 -7.54
N GLN A 94 16.05 -4.32 -7.58
CA GLN A 94 14.85 -4.62 -6.78
C GLN A 94 15.13 -4.56 -5.28
N VAL A 95 16.25 -5.10 -4.81
CA VAL A 95 16.66 -5.01 -3.39
C VAL A 95 16.82 -3.56 -2.97
N ILE A 96 17.46 -2.72 -3.78
CA ILE A 96 17.65 -1.28 -3.46
C ILE A 96 16.28 -0.58 -3.32
N VAL A 97 15.35 -0.81 -4.25
CA VAL A 97 14.00 -0.21 -4.17
C VAL A 97 13.24 -0.77 -2.97
N ALA A 98 13.34 -2.07 -2.72
CA ALA A 98 12.67 -2.72 -1.59
C ALA A 98 13.16 -2.20 -0.23
N VAL A 99 14.44 -1.85 -0.10
CA VAL A 99 14.99 -1.18 1.10
C VAL A 99 14.43 0.24 1.25
N ALA A 100 14.21 0.96 0.16
CA ALA A 100 13.66 2.32 0.18
C ALA A 100 12.17 2.35 0.51
N GLN A 101 11.42 1.33 0.11
CA GLN A 101 9.95 1.31 0.14
C GLN A 101 9.36 1.56 1.53
N PRO A 102 9.82 0.94 2.63
CA PRO A 102 9.28 1.22 3.97
C PRO A 102 9.41 2.70 4.38
N VAL A 103 10.53 3.34 4.04
CA VAL A 103 10.73 4.78 4.31
C VAL A 103 9.76 5.61 3.49
N VAL A 104 9.63 5.33 2.19
CA VAL A 104 8.77 6.11 1.31
C VAL A 104 7.30 5.95 1.69
N LEU A 105 6.80 4.73 1.84
CA LEU A 105 5.37 4.52 2.09
C LEU A 105 4.93 4.95 3.50
N SER A 106 5.79 4.80 4.51
CA SER A 106 5.45 5.18 5.89
C SER A 106 5.47 6.70 6.12
N ALA A 107 6.07 7.47 5.20
CA ALA A 107 6.26 8.91 5.36
C ALA A 107 4.98 9.74 5.18
N VAL A 108 3.91 9.20 4.60
CA VAL A 108 2.72 9.96 4.18
C VAL A 108 2.07 10.74 5.32
N SER A 109 1.87 10.10 6.46
CA SER A 109 1.23 10.71 7.62
C SER A 109 2.09 11.82 8.20
N LYS A 110 3.39 11.57 8.37
CA LYS A 110 4.32 12.58 8.88
C LYS A 110 4.51 13.74 7.91
N LEU A 111 4.58 13.46 6.60
CA LEU A 111 4.63 14.50 5.58
C LEU A 111 3.42 15.42 5.65
N ALA A 112 2.23 14.84 5.78
CA ALA A 112 1.00 15.60 5.91
C ALA A 112 1.01 16.44 7.20
N GLY A 113 1.44 15.88 8.32
CA GLY A 113 1.56 16.57 9.60
C GLY A 113 2.54 17.75 9.58
N GLU A 114 3.71 17.60 8.91
CA GLU A 114 4.75 18.65 8.88
C GLU A 114 4.49 19.76 7.86
N TYR A 115 3.79 19.48 6.75
CA TYR A 115 3.69 20.41 5.63
C TYR A 115 2.29 20.90 5.32
N LEU A 116 1.25 20.31 5.92
CA LEU A 116 -0.12 20.68 5.64
C LEU A 116 -0.84 21.18 6.89
N PRO A 117 -1.73 22.20 6.73
CA PRO A 117 -2.66 22.60 7.78
C PRO A 117 -3.55 21.43 8.21
N ALA A 118 -4.03 21.46 9.46
CA ALA A 118 -4.78 20.35 10.06
C ALA A 118 -6.02 19.94 9.23
N ASP A 119 -6.72 20.90 8.65
CA ASP A 119 -7.90 20.70 7.79
C ASP A 119 -7.58 20.03 6.44
N GLN A 120 -6.31 20.07 6.00
CA GLN A 120 -5.87 19.48 4.72
C GLN A 120 -5.10 18.17 4.88
N ARG A 121 -4.75 17.75 6.10
CA ARG A 121 -3.93 16.54 6.34
C ARG A 121 -4.58 15.28 5.79
N ALA A 122 -5.87 15.07 6.05
CA ALA A 122 -6.60 13.90 5.53
C ALA A 122 -6.60 13.86 4.00
N THR A 123 -6.75 15.01 3.35
CA THR A 123 -6.65 15.12 1.88
C THR A 123 -5.24 14.81 1.40
N GLY A 124 -4.21 15.33 2.08
CA GLY A 124 -2.82 15.05 1.75
C GLY A 124 -2.47 13.57 1.86
N ILE A 125 -2.90 12.90 2.94
CA ILE A 125 -2.71 11.46 3.14
C ILE A 125 -3.44 10.67 2.03
N ALA A 126 -4.67 11.07 1.69
CA ALA A 126 -5.45 10.44 0.63
C ALA A 126 -4.75 10.54 -0.73
N VAL A 127 -4.27 11.72 -1.12
CA VAL A 127 -3.53 11.95 -2.37
C VAL A 127 -2.21 11.20 -2.37
N GLY A 128 -1.46 11.22 -1.25
CA GLY A 128 -0.22 10.47 -1.10
C GLY A 128 -0.43 8.96 -1.26
N SER A 129 -1.46 8.42 -0.62
CA SER A 129 -1.82 7.00 -0.72
C SER A 129 -2.37 6.61 -2.09
N ALA A 130 -3.11 7.51 -2.76
CA ALA A 130 -3.58 7.27 -4.13
C ALA A 130 -2.40 7.06 -5.10
N GLY A 131 -1.28 7.78 -4.89
CA GLY A 131 -0.04 7.57 -5.63
C GLY A 131 0.43 6.12 -5.63
N THR A 132 0.32 5.43 -4.49
CA THR A 132 0.65 4.00 -4.36
C THR A 132 -0.14 3.16 -5.36
N PHE A 133 -1.44 3.37 -5.45
CA PHE A 133 -2.30 2.60 -6.37
C PHE A 133 -2.14 3.00 -7.83
N VAL A 134 -1.81 4.28 -8.10
CA VAL A 134 -1.41 4.71 -9.45
C VAL A 134 -0.18 3.95 -9.93
N GLY A 135 0.81 3.73 -9.07
CA GLY A 135 1.99 2.94 -9.40
C GLY A 135 1.65 1.48 -9.75
N ILE A 136 0.78 0.85 -8.98
CA ILE A 136 0.28 -0.50 -9.26
C ILE A 136 -0.44 -0.55 -10.61
N LEU A 137 -1.33 0.43 -10.87
CA LEU A 137 -2.04 0.52 -12.13
C LEU A 137 -1.08 0.68 -13.32
N LEU A 138 -0.07 1.56 -13.17
CA LEU A 138 0.95 1.75 -14.20
C LEU A 138 1.72 0.45 -14.48
N ALA A 139 2.10 -0.31 -13.46
CA ALA A 139 2.78 -1.60 -13.64
C ALA A 139 1.91 -2.59 -14.43
N LEU A 140 0.62 -2.72 -14.08
CA LEU A 140 -0.32 -3.60 -14.75
C LEU A 140 -0.58 -3.23 -16.22
N VAL A 141 -0.41 -1.96 -16.59
CA VAL A 141 -0.60 -1.46 -17.96
C VAL A 141 0.71 -1.44 -18.73
N LEU A 142 1.78 -0.84 -18.16
CA LEU A 142 3.06 -0.67 -18.85
C LEU A 142 3.81 -2.01 -19.02
N GLY A 143 3.71 -2.90 -18.05
CA GLY A 143 4.35 -4.22 -18.13
C GLY A 143 3.98 -4.94 -19.42
N PRO A 144 2.70 -5.32 -19.64
CA PRO A 144 2.27 -6.02 -20.85
C PRO A 144 2.44 -5.19 -22.14
N THR A 145 2.27 -3.86 -22.07
CA THR A 145 2.31 -3.01 -23.29
C THR A 145 3.72 -2.68 -23.76
N LEU A 146 4.64 -2.46 -22.85
CA LEU A 146 6.03 -2.09 -23.18
C LEU A 146 7.03 -3.22 -22.94
N GLY A 147 6.76 -4.13 -22.01
CA GLY A 147 7.69 -5.21 -21.66
C GLY A 147 7.52 -6.51 -22.45
N ALA A 148 6.41 -6.66 -23.19
CA ALA A 148 6.16 -7.82 -24.01
C ALA A 148 7.04 -7.84 -25.27
N HIS A 149 7.12 -9.02 -25.94
CA HIS A 149 7.80 -9.20 -27.23
C HIS A 149 9.30 -8.82 -27.24
N GLY A 150 10.01 -9.03 -26.12
CA GLY A 150 11.45 -8.78 -26.02
C GLY A 150 11.83 -7.31 -25.76
N GLN A 151 10.87 -6.45 -25.44
CA GLN A 151 11.12 -5.02 -25.19
C GLN A 151 11.30 -4.68 -23.69
N LEU A 152 11.74 -5.65 -22.86
CA LEU A 152 11.95 -5.44 -21.42
C LEU A 152 12.85 -4.24 -21.11
N GLU A 153 13.94 -4.05 -21.88
CA GLU A 153 14.85 -2.94 -21.69
C GLU A 153 14.15 -1.58 -21.84
N ARG A 154 13.28 -1.44 -22.85
CA ARG A 154 12.48 -0.22 -23.05
C ARG A 154 11.57 0.07 -21.86
N LEU A 155 10.93 -0.97 -21.31
CA LEU A 155 10.13 -0.83 -20.09
C LEU A 155 11.00 -0.32 -18.94
N LEU A 156 12.15 -0.95 -18.68
CA LEU A 156 13.06 -0.59 -17.60
C LEU A 156 13.57 0.86 -17.73
N VAL A 157 13.89 1.31 -18.97
CA VAL A 157 14.27 2.71 -19.22
C VAL A 157 13.15 3.69 -18.88
N VAL A 158 11.93 3.41 -19.35
CA VAL A 158 10.77 4.24 -19.04
C VAL A 158 10.54 4.32 -17.52
N GLU A 159 10.59 3.20 -16.83
CA GLU A 159 10.43 3.14 -15.38
C GLU A 159 11.54 3.85 -14.62
N ALA A 160 12.79 3.76 -15.07
CA ALA A 160 13.91 4.50 -14.49
C ALA A 160 13.68 6.02 -14.60
N VAL A 161 13.22 6.50 -15.74
CA VAL A 161 12.87 7.92 -15.94
C VAL A 161 11.72 8.33 -15.02
N LEU A 162 10.66 7.49 -14.94
CA LEU A 162 9.51 7.72 -14.05
C LEU A 162 9.88 7.65 -12.56
N ALA A 163 11.00 7.05 -12.19
CA ALA A 163 11.51 7.04 -10.82
C ALA A 163 12.38 8.29 -10.52
N VAL A 164 13.25 8.67 -11.46
CA VAL A 164 14.22 9.75 -11.27
C VAL A 164 13.57 11.12 -11.19
N ILE A 165 12.63 11.41 -12.10
CA ILE A 165 12.00 12.74 -12.15
C ILE A 165 11.26 13.06 -10.85
N PRO A 166 10.39 12.18 -10.31
CA PRO A 166 9.75 12.42 -9.02
C PRO A 166 10.72 12.47 -7.84
N ALA A 167 11.76 11.61 -7.84
CA ALA A 167 12.76 11.61 -6.79
C ALA A 167 13.53 12.93 -6.74
N ALA A 168 13.98 13.44 -7.88
CA ALA A 168 14.62 14.75 -7.98
C ALA A 168 13.70 15.89 -7.53
N ALA A 169 12.45 15.87 -7.99
CA ALA A 169 11.43 16.84 -7.56
C ALA A 169 11.19 16.78 -6.05
N LEU A 170 11.11 15.60 -5.45
CA LEU A 170 10.94 15.42 -4.02
C LEU A 170 12.14 15.98 -3.25
N VAL A 171 13.37 15.65 -3.64
CA VAL A 171 14.60 16.17 -3.01
C VAL A 171 14.67 17.70 -3.08
N ILE A 172 14.30 18.30 -4.21
CA ILE A 172 14.28 19.76 -4.36
C ILE A 172 13.25 20.40 -3.40
N VAL A 173 12.07 19.83 -3.33
CA VAL A 173 10.99 20.38 -2.50
C VAL A 173 11.27 20.18 -1.01
N LEU A 174 11.93 19.09 -0.60
CA LEU A 174 12.35 18.82 0.78
C LEU A 174 13.43 19.80 1.30
N ARG A 175 14.09 20.57 0.42
CA ARG A 175 14.99 21.66 0.86
C ARG A 175 14.25 22.80 1.54
N ARG A 176 12.94 22.94 1.27
CA ARG A 176 12.11 23.96 1.95
C ARG A 176 11.77 23.49 3.37
N PRO A 177 11.90 24.36 4.40
CA PRO A 177 11.51 24.00 5.76
C PRO A 177 10.00 23.71 5.84
N GLY A 178 9.63 22.71 6.66
CA GLY A 178 8.24 22.47 7.04
C GLY A 178 7.75 23.52 8.04
N HIS A 179 6.46 23.57 8.28
CA HIS A 179 5.81 24.50 9.22
C HIS A 179 5.82 23.97 10.66
N ALA A 180 6.12 22.70 10.88
CA ALA A 180 6.10 22.10 12.20
C ALA A 180 7.33 22.48 13.00
N SER A 181 7.09 22.85 14.24
CA SER A 181 8.06 23.26 15.25
C SER A 181 9.18 22.24 15.44
N GLU A 182 10.35 22.77 15.80
CA GLU A 182 11.59 22.09 16.15
C GLU A 182 11.52 21.24 17.45
N GLU A 183 10.36 20.84 17.92
CA GLU A 183 10.26 19.87 18.99
C GLU A 183 10.65 18.47 18.49
N HIS A 184 11.96 18.31 18.36
CA HIS A 184 12.58 16.99 18.28
C HIS A 184 12.49 16.35 19.68
N ALA A 185 11.31 15.93 20.08
CA ALA A 185 11.20 15.00 21.19
C ALA A 185 12.04 13.78 20.84
N ALA A 186 12.97 13.42 21.71
CA ALA A 186 13.78 12.22 21.55
C ALA A 186 12.83 11.01 21.52
N ILE A 187 12.51 10.55 20.29
CA ILE A 187 11.66 9.37 20.10
C ILE A 187 12.57 8.17 20.33
N GLU A 188 12.55 7.67 21.54
CA GLU A 188 13.21 6.42 21.90
C GLU A 188 12.56 5.24 21.16
N GLY A 189 13.29 4.12 21.01
CA GLY A 189 12.76 2.87 20.45
C GLY A 189 11.54 2.28 21.17
N SER A 190 11.09 2.93 22.23
CA SER A 190 9.85 2.68 22.98
C SER A 190 8.58 3.10 22.22
N ALA A 191 8.65 4.03 21.25
CA ALA A 191 7.46 4.57 20.56
C ALA A 191 6.63 3.49 19.85
N ALA A 192 7.26 2.55 19.17
CA ALA A 192 6.55 1.46 18.51
C ALA A 192 5.81 0.57 19.52
N ARG A 193 6.44 0.27 20.67
CA ARG A 193 5.82 -0.51 21.76
C ARG A 193 4.69 0.27 22.42
N ALA A 194 4.89 1.56 22.68
CA ALA A 194 3.86 2.43 23.25
C ALA A 194 2.65 2.56 22.33
N LEU A 195 2.84 2.76 21.01
CA LEU A 195 1.76 2.79 20.02
C LEU A 195 1.03 1.46 19.93
N TRP A 196 1.75 0.34 19.94
CA TRP A 196 1.15 -0.99 19.92
C TRP A 196 0.37 -1.31 21.19
N ALA A 197 0.72 -0.72 22.33
CA ALA A 197 -0.03 -0.86 23.56
C ALA A 197 -1.43 -0.22 23.50
N LEU A 198 -1.64 0.77 22.60
CA LEU A 198 -2.92 1.46 22.44
C LEU A 198 -3.95 0.54 21.75
N PRO A 199 -5.12 0.26 22.40
CA PRO A 199 -6.18 -0.54 21.79
C PRO A 199 -6.68 0.00 20.44
N PRO A 200 -6.83 1.34 20.22
CA PRO A 200 -7.19 1.88 18.92
C PRO A 200 -6.19 1.54 17.84
N MET A 201 -4.88 1.61 18.10
CA MET A 201 -3.83 1.27 17.12
C MET A 201 -3.96 -0.20 16.66
N ARG A 202 -4.15 -1.12 17.59
CA ARG A 202 -4.37 -2.55 17.28
C ARG A 202 -5.63 -2.76 16.44
N THR A 203 -6.68 -1.98 16.70
CA THR A 203 -7.93 -2.00 15.91
C THR A 203 -7.67 -1.54 14.47
N LEU A 204 -6.94 -0.45 14.27
CA LEU A 204 -6.57 0.07 12.96
C LEU A 204 -5.69 -0.94 12.20
N CYS A 205 -4.70 -1.53 12.88
CA CYS A 205 -3.85 -2.57 12.30
C CYS A 205 -4.65 -3.82 11.90
N GLY A 206 -5.62 -4.24 12.71
CA GLY A 206 -6.48 -5.37 12.36
C GLY A 206 -7.37 -5.09 11.14
N LEU A 207 -7.89 -3.87 11.00
CA LEU A 207 -8.69 -3.47 9.85
C LEU A 207 -7.86 -3.43 8.55
N VAL A 208 -6.65 -2.88 8.60
CA VAL A 208 -5.78 -2.86 7.42
C VAL A 208 -5.26 -4.26 7.09
N PHE A 209 -4.95 -5.08 8.10
CA PHE A 209 -4.58 -6.48 7.91
C PHE A 209 -5.65 -7.23 7.09
N VAL A 210 -6.91 -7.10 7.45
CA VAL A 210 -8.04 -7.74 6.75
C VAL A 210 -8.24 -7.13 5.37
N GLY A 211 -8.42 -5.80 5.27
CA GLY A 211 -8.79 -5.13 4.01
C GLY A 211 -7.68 -5.20 2.96
N PHE A 212 -6.45 -4.85 3.34
CA PHE A 212 -5.29 -4.91 2.44
C PHE A 212 -4.89 -6.37 2.15
N GLY A 213 -5.08 -7.27 3.11
CA GLY A 213 -4.88 -8.70 2.93
C GLY A 213 -5.76 -9.28 1.82
N ILE A 214 -7.05 -8.95 1.82
CA ILE A 214 -7.98 -9.37 0.76
C ILE A 214 -7.58 -8.75 -0.59
N PHE A 215 -7.21 -7.47 -0.61
CA PHE A 215 -6.75 -6.80 -1.82
C PHE A 215 -5.54 -7.51 -2.44
N VAL A 216 -4.51 -7.81 -1.65
CA VAL A 216 -3.29 -8.49 -2.12
C VAL A 216 -3.61 -9.91 -2.60
N ALA A 217 -4.44 -10.65 -1.87
CA ALA A 217 -4.85 -11.99 -2.27
C ALA A 217 -5.62 -12.00 -3.61
N LEU A 218 -6.52 -11.03 -3.83
CA LEU A 218 -7.19 -10.86 -5.11
C LEU A 218 -6.21 -10.46 -6.22
N ALA A 219 -5.30 -9.52 -5.95
CA ALA A 219 -4.30 -9.09 -6.92
C ALA A 219 -3.39 -10.26 -7.36
N THR A 220 -3.11 -11.21 -6.45
CA THR A 220 -2.24 -12.36 -6.71
C THR A 220 -2.98 -13.52 -7.37
N TRP A 221 -4.18 -13.85 -6.91
CA TRP A 221 -4.83 -15.12 -7.20
C TRP A 221 -6.09 -15.03 -8.04
N LEU A 222 -6.64 -13.84 -8.34
CA LEU A 222 -7.92 -13.67 -9.02
C LEU A 222 -7.97 -14.44 -10.35
N GLN A 223 -6.92 -14.33 -11.16
CA GLN A 223 -6.81 -15.02 -12.44
C GLN A 223 -6.91 -16.53 -12.28
N THR A 224 -6.11 -17.11 -11.38
CA THR A 224 -6.08 -18.55 -11.12
C THR A 224 -7.42 -19.06 -10.59
N LEU A 225 -8.06 -18.29 -9.69
CA LEU A 225 -9.35 -18.67 -9.09
C LEU A 225 -10.51 -18.56 -10.08
N LEU A 226 -10.45 -17.65 -11.06
CA LEU A 226 -11.52 -17.49 -12.06
C LEU A 226 -11.32 -18.35 -13.32
N ALA A 227 -10.12 -18.89 -13.57
CA ALA A 227 -9.82 -19.72 -14.72
C ALA A 227 -10.74 -20.96 -14.86
N PRO A 228 -11.06 -21.72 -13.79
CA PRO A 228 -12.00 -22.83 -13.87
C PRO A 228 -13.43 -22.44 -14.23
N ALA A 229 -13.79 -21.15 -14.01
CA ALA A 229 -15.08 -20.60 -14.42
C ALA A 229 -15.08 -20.05 -15.86
N GLY A 230 -14.05 -20.33 -16.65
CA GLY A 230 -13.94 -19.92 -18.06
C GLY A 230 -13.58 -18.44 -18.27
N VAL A 231 -13.10 -17.74 -17.23
CA VAL A 231 -12.64 -16.36 -17.38
C VAL A 231 -11.22 -16.36 -17.92
N SER A 232 -11.00 -15.71 -19.06
CA SER A 232 -9.68 -15.62 -19.67
C SER A 232 -8.72 -14.77 -18.83
N GLU A 233 -7.41 -14.98 -19.01
CA GLU A 233 -6.37 -14.17 -18.35
C GLU A 233 -6.56 -12.67 -18.60
N THR A 234 -6.85 -12.30 -19.85
CA THR A 234 -7.10 -10.90 -20.23
C THR A 234 -8.31 -10.33 -19.51
N ALA A 235 -9.40 -11.09 -19.37
CA ALA A 235 -10.59 -10.66 -18.66
C ALA A 235 -10.30 -10.50 -17.16
N ALA A 236 -9.60 -11.46 -16.54
CA ALA A 236 -9.21 -11.37 -15.12
C ALA A 236 -8.26 -10.18 -14.86
N GLY A 237 -7.29 -9.96 -15.74
CA GLY A 237 -6.42 -8.78 -15.71
C GLY A 237 -7.22 -7.48 -15.83
N GLY A 238 -8.19 -7.43 -16.75
CA GLY A 238 -9.10 -6.29 -16.91
C GLY A 238 -9.94 -6.01 -15.65
N LEU A 239 -10.39 -7.06 -14.95
CA LEU A 239 -11.09 -6.93 -13.66
C LEU A 239 -10.19 -6.30 -12.59
N LEU A 240 -8.93 -6.72 -12.49
CA LEU A 240 -7.96 -6.15 -11.57
C LEU A 240 -7.64 -4.68 -11.89
N VAL A 241 -7.43 -4.36 -13.16
CA VAL A 241 -7.25 -2.96 -13.60
C VAL A 241 -8.46 -2.13 -13.22
N GLY A 242 -9.68 -2.63 -13.48
CA GLY A 242 -10.93 -1.96 -13.09
C GLY A 242 -11.02 -1.72 -11.58
N MET A 243 -10.67 -2.72 -10.76
CA MET A 243 -10.64 -2.60 -9.30
C MET A 243 -9.66 -1.52 -8.84
N VAL A 244 -8.43 -1.55 -9.35
CA VAL A 244 -7.37 -0.61 -8.93
C VAL A 244 -7.70 0.80 -9.43
N LEU A 245 -8.19 0.95 -10.66
CA LEU A 245 -8.57 2.25 -11.22
C LEU A 245 -9.70 2.90 -10.41
N ALA A 246 -10.81 2.18 -10.21
CA ALA A 246 -11.94 2.67 -9.44
C ALA A 246 -11.55 2.98 -8.00
N GLY A 247 -10.76 2.12 -7.38
CA GLY A 247 -10.23 2.32 -6.03
C GLY A 247 -9.28 3.50 -5.93
N THR A 248 -8.44 3.74 -6.93
CA THR A 248 -7.54 4.91 -6.98
C THR A 248 -8.33 6.22 -7.02
N VAL A 249 -9.35 6.29 -7.87
CA VAL A 249 -10.25 7.45 -7.92
C VAL A 249 -10.98 7.63 -6.58
N ALA A 250 -11.52 6.55 -6.03
CA ALA A 250 -12.19 6.56 -4.74
C ALA A 250 -11.23 6.97 -3.60
N CYS A 251 -9.97 6.56 -3.65
CA CYS A 251 -8.94 6.91 -2.68
C CYS A 251 -8.64 8.43 -2.64
N ALA A 252 -8.75 9.11 -3.77
CA ALA A 252 -8.58 10.56 -3.82
C ALA A 252 -9.81 11.33 -3.27
N VAL A 253 -11.01 10.76 -3.36
CA VAL A 253 -12.29 11.45 -3.09
C VAL A 253 -12.91 11.06 -1.74
N LEU A 254 -12.96 9.77 -1.42
CA LEU A 254 -13.72 9.29 -0.25
C LEU A 254 -13.09 9.63 1.10
N PRO A 255 -11.77 9.52 1.33
CA PRO A 255 -11.20 9.78 2.65
C PRO A 255 -11.46 11.18 3.17
N PRO A 256 -11.26 12.28 2.38
CA PRO A 256 -11.62 13.61 2.85
C PRO A 256 -13.11 13.78 3.15
N LEU A 257 -13.97 13.12 2.35
CA LEU A 257 -15.42 13.17 2.55
C LEU A 257 -15.84 12.45 3.83
N VAL A 258 -15.27 11.26 4.08
CA VAL A 258 -15.51 10.46 5.28
C VAL A 258 -15.05 11.21 6.51
N ALA A 259 -13.84 11.82 6.47
CA ALA A 259 -13.31 12.62 7.57
C ALA A 259 -14.18 13.83 7.90
N ARG A 260 -14.64 14.59 6.88
CA ARG A 260 -15.52 15.75 7.09
C ARG A 260 -16.88 15.38 7.68
N ARG A 261 -17.37 14.17 7.45
CA ARG A 261 -18.66 13.69 7.96
C ARG A 261 -18.53 12.86 9.24
N HIS A 262 -17.33 12.66 9.75
CA HIS A 262 -17.03 11.77 10.88
C HIS A 262 -17.65 10.37 10.71
N ALA A 263 -17.55 9.84 9.48
CA ALA A 263 -18.24 8.61 9.07
C ALA A 263 -17.31 7.38 9.00
N GLU A 264 -16.12 7.45 9.61
CA GLU A 264 -15.06 6.43 9.52
C GLU A 264 -15.59 5.04 9.94
N ARG A 265 -16.33 4.98 11.05
CA ARG A 265 -16.91 3.73 11.53
C ARG A 265 -17.91 3.13 10.55
N GLY A 266 -18.79 3.97 9.98
CA GLY A 266 -19.79 3.55 8.98
C GLY A 266 -19.11 3.06 7.71
N PHE A 267 -18.10 3.82 7.23
CA PHE A 267 -17.31 3.46 6.06
C PHE A 267 -16.59 2.11 6.24
N MET A 268 -15.90 1.90 7.37
CA MET A 268 -15.19 0.64 7.63
C MET A 268 -16.12 -0.56 7.72
N ARG A 269 -17.32 -0.39 8.34
CA ARG A 269 -18.34 -1.45 8.33
C ARG A 269 -18.83 -1.76 6.91
N GLY A 270 -19.09 -0.73 6.12
CA GLY A 270 -19.47 -0.87 4.71
C GLY A 270 -18.38 -1.57 3.90
N ALA A 271 -17.12 -1.21 4.10
CA ALA A 271 -15.98 -1.83 3.42
C ALA A 271 -15.86 -3.33 3.74
N VAL A 272 -16.02 -3.71 5.02
CA VAL A 272 -16.03 -5.11 5.44
C VAL A 272 -17.19 -5.89 4.78
N LEU A 273 -18.39 -5.33 4.78
CA LEU A 273 -19.56 -5.99 4.19
C LEU A 273 -19.40 -6.14 2.67
N VAL A 274 -18.98 -5.07 1.98
CA VAL A 274 -18.70 -5.13 0.52
C VAL A 274 -17.58 -6.11 0.22
N GLY A 275 -16.54 -6.18 1.03
CA GLY A 275 -15.48 -7.18 0.92
C GLY A 275 -16.02 -8.61 1.05
N CYS A 276 -16.87 -8.87 2.05
CA CYS A 276 -17.48 -10.18 2.25
C CYS A 276 -18.41 -10.57 1.08
N PHE A 277 -19.40 -9.73 0.78
CA PHE A 277 -20.37 -10.01 -0.28
C PHE A 277 -19.71 -10.01 -1.67
N GLY A 278 -18.70 -9.17 -1.89
CA GLY A 278 -17.90 -9.17 -3.11
C GLY A 278 -17.17 -10.50 -3.32
N CYS A 279 -16.53 -11.04 -2.30
CA CYS A 279 -15.91 -12.37 -2.37
C CYS A 279 -16.94 -13.47 -2.67
N VAL A 280 -18.09 -13.45 -2.00
CA VAL A 280 -19.20 -14.40 -2.26
C VAL A 280 -19.69 -14.27 -3.71
N ALA A 281 -19.86 -13.06 -4.22
CA ALA A 281 -20.27 -12.81 -5.60
C ALA A 281 -19.22 -13.30 -6.62
N LEU A 282 -17.93 -13.09 -6.37
CA LEU A 282 -16.85 -13.60 -7.21
C LEU A 282 -16.86 -15.13 -7.31
N GLY A 283 -17.18 -15.82 -6.20
CA GLY A 283 -17.22 -17.27 -6.14
C GLY A 283 -18.50 -17.89 -6.75
N LEU A 284 -19.65 -17.25 -6.58
CA LEU A 284 -20.95 -17.83 -6.91
C LEU A 284 -21.58 -17.29 -8.20
N ALA A 285 -21.28 -16.03 -8.59
CA ALA A 285 -21.95 -15.43 -9.75
C ALA A 285 -21.56 -16.11 -11.06
N PRO A 286 -22.54 -16.51 -11.88
CA PRO A 286 -22.25 -17.13 -13.16
C PRO A 286 -21.84 -16.10 -14.24
N TRP A 287 -22.25 -14.85 -14.07
CA TRP A 287 -22.04 -13.81 -15.09
C TRP A 287 -20.84 -12.92 -14.77
N LEU A 288 -19.99 -12.71 -15.80
CA LEU A 288 -18.82 -11.86 -15.70
C LEU A 288 -19.16 -10.41 -15.25
N GLY A 289 -20.32 -9.89 -15.71
CA GLY A 289 -20.75 -8.55 -15.31
C GLY A 289 -20.99 -8.39 -13.81
N VAL A 290 -21.54 -9.41 -13.13
CA VAL A 290 -21.72 -9.39 -11.67
C VAL A 290 -20.37 -9.46 -10.96
N ARG A 291 -19.45 -10.28 -11.44
CA ARG A 291 -18.08 -10.36 -10.93
C ARG A 291 -17.35 -9.03 -11.11
N ALA A 292 -17.50 -8.37 -12.26
CA ALA A 292 -16.93 -7.06 -12.54
C ALA A 292 -17.48 -5.99 -11.58
N LEU A 293 -18.79 -5.96 -11.38
CA LEU A 293 -19.40 -5.04 -10.43
C LEU A 293 -18.90 -5.29 -8.99
N ALA A 294 -18.82 -6.54 -8.57
CA ALA A 294 -18.35 -6.93 -7.25
C ALA A 294 -16.89 -6.47 -7.01
N ILE A 295 -15.99 -6.76 -7.94
CA ILE A 295 -14.57 -6.43 -7.77
C ILE A 295 -14.33 -4.91 -7.84
N VAL A 296 -15.04 -4.18 -8.71
CA VAL A 296 -14.99 -2.72 -8.76
C VAL A 296 -15.53 -2.11 -7.46
N ALA A 297 -16.65 -2.60 -6.95
CA ALA A 297 -17.19 -2.16 -5.65
C ALA A 297 -16.20 -2.41 -4.50
N MET A 298 -15.53 -3.58 -4.49
CA MET A 298 -14.46 -3.87 -3.54
C MET A 298 -13.32 -2.88 -3.66
N GLY A 299 -12.87 -2.56 -4.88
CA GLY A 299 -11.83 -1.54 -5.11
C GLY A 299 -12.20 -0.18 -4.53
N VAL A 300 -13.44 0.27 -4.78
CA VAL A 300 -13.97 1.56 -4.29
C VAL A 300 -13.97 1.68 -2.77
N VAL A 301 -14.07 0.59 -2.01
CA VAL A 301 -14.12 0.65 -0.55
C VAL A 301 -12.85 0.17 0.14
N LEU A 302 -12.15 -0.84 -0.40
CA LEU A 302 -10.97 -1.39 0.25
C LEU A 302 -9.74 -0.48 0.11
N LEU A 303 -9.53 0.13 -1.06
CA LEU A 303 -8.36 0.98 -1.27
C LEU A 303 -8.42 2.28 -0.44
N PRO A 304 -9.55 3.02 -0.39
CA PRO A 304 -9.67 4.20 0.48
C PRO A 304 -9.62 3.92 1.98
N ALA A 305 -9.85 2.68 2.40
CA ALA A 305 -9.71 2.30 3.81
C ALA A 305 -8.31 2.57 4.36
N LEU A 306 -7.27 2.35 3.54
CA LEU A 306 -5.87 2.57 3.95
C LEU A 306 -5.59 4.03 4.34
N PRO A 307 -5.82 5.07 3.51
CA PRO A 307 -5.58 6.45 3.91
C PRO A 307 -6.46 6.91 5.08
N ILE A 308 -7.68 6.38 5.23
CA ILE A 308 -8.52 6.67 6.41
C ILE A 308 -7.86 6.12 7.68
N ILE A 309 -7.35 4.90 7.63
CA ILE A 309 -6.63 4.27 8.75
C ILE A 309 -5.33 5.02 9.05
N LEU A 310 -4.57 5.43 8.01
CA LEU A 310 -3.33 6.20 8.20
C LEU A 310 -3.59 7.58 8.83
N THR A 311 -4.67 8.26 8.44
CA THR A 311 -5.08 9.53 9.07
C THR A 311 -5.42 9.33 10.55
N ALA A 312 -6.17 8.27 10.87
CA ALA A 312 -6.50 7.96 12.25
C ALA A 312 -5.25 7.58 13.08
N ALA A 313 -4.31 6.84 12.49
CA ALA A 313 -3.05 6.48 13.14
C ALA A 313 -2.14 7.70 13.37
N GLU A 314 -2.10 8.64 12.43
CA GLU A 314 -1.38 9.92 12.58
C GLU A 314 -1.93 10.74 13.75
N GLN A 315 -3.25 10.86 13.85
CA GLN A 315 -3.90 11.58 14.95
C GLN A 315 -3.62 10.94 16.32
N LEU A 316 -3.51 9.60 16.39
CA LEU A 316 -3.18 8.89 17.63
C LEU A 316 -1.71 9.04 18.03
N ALA A 317 -0.81 9.17 17.06
CA ALA A 317 0.62 9.06 17.26
C ALA A 317 1.31 10.43 17.47
N GLY A 318 0.72 11.53 17.02
CA GLY A 318 1.32 12.86 17.11
C GLY A 318 2.72 12.91 16.48
N SER A 319 3.75 13.16 17.28
CA SER A 319 5.15 13.24 16.82
C SER A 319 5.69 11.92 16.26
N ALA A 320 5.14 10.77 16.68
CA ALA A 320 5.53 9.43 16.20
C ALA A 320 4.74 8.95 14.96
N ALA A 321 4.24 9.87 14.14
CA ALA A 321 3.42 9.57 12.97
C ALA A 321 4.14 8.69 11.92
N GLY A 322 5.46 8.80 11.79
CA GLY A 322 6.27 7.92 10.93
C GLY A 322 6.26 6.47 11.41
N THR A 323 6.47 6.26 12.72
CA THR A 323 6.38 4.94 13.35
C THR A 323 4.96 4.37 13.25
N ALA A 324 3.93 5.19 13.45
CA ALA A 324 2.54 4.74 13.30
C ALA A 324 2.22 4.29 11.87
N GLY A 325 2.63 5.07 10.87
CA GLY A 325 2.51 4.69 9.46
C GLY A 325 3.21 3.37 9.14
N ALA A 326 4.43 3.19 9.69
CA ALA A 326 5.19 1.95 9.54
C ALA A 326 4.48 0.74 10.14
N ILE A 327 3.89 0.87 11.33
CA ILE A 327 3.11 -0.20 11.98
C ILE A 327 1.87 -0.55 11.15
N VAL A 328 1.15 0.43 10.63
CA VAL A 328 -0.03 0.22 9.78
C VAL A 328 0.35 -0.52 8.49
N TRP A 329 1.39 -0.07 7.79
CA TRP A 329 1.87 -0.73 6.58
C TRP A 329 2.41 -2.14 6.84
N LEU A 330 3.12 -2.34 7.96
CA LEU A 330 3.56 -3.68 8.39
C LEU A 330 2.37 -4.62 8.58
N ALA A 331 1.31 -4.15 9.26
CA ALA A 331 0.10 -4.94 9.46
C ALA A 331 -0.60 -5.27 8.12
N GLY A 332 -0.62 -4.32 7.18
CA GLY A 332 -1.16 -4.54 5.84
C GLY A 332 -0.38 -5.60 5.05
N ASN A 333 0.95 -5.47 5.00
CA ASN A 333 1.81 -6.44 4.30
C ASN A 333 1.72 -7.84 4.93
N LEU A 334 1.68 -7.93 6.27
CA LEU A 334 1.48 -9.19 6.98
C LEU A 334 0.11 -9.80 6.65
N GLY A 335 -0.94 -8.97 6.58
CA GLY A 335 -2.27 -9.38 6.13
C GLY A 335 -2.24 -9.92 4.70
N GLY A 336 -1.56 -9.22 3.80
CA GLY A 336 -1.34 -9.65 2.41
C GLY A 336 -0.74 -11.04 2.34
N LEU A 337 0.36 -11.25 3.05
CA LEU A 337 1.05 -12.54 3.10
C LEU A 337 0.14 -13.66 3.65
N VAL A 338 -0.50 -13.42 4.81
CA VAL A 338 -1.32 -14.45 5.48
C VAL A 338 -2.55 -14.82 4.64
N VAL A 339 -3.27 -13.83 4.08
CA VAL A 339 -4.47 -14.10 3.27
C VAL A 339 -4.10 -14.73 1.92
N ALA A 340 -3.00 -14.30 1.29
CA ALA A 340 -2.53 -14.92 0.05
C ALA A 340 -2.11 -16.38 0.28
N LEU A 341 -1.43 -16.71 1.38
CA LEU A 341 -1.10 -18.08 1.76
C LEU A 341 -2.35 -18.93 2.03
N LEU A 342 -3.36 -18.37 2.71
CA LEU A 342 -4.64 -19.05 2.90
C LEU A 342 -5.30 -19.41 1.56
N VAL A 343 -5.31 -18.46 0.62
CA VAL A 343 -5.84 -18.69 -0.73
C VAL A 343 -4.98 -19.70 -1.48
N GLN A 344 -3.66 -19.68 -1.35
CA GLN A 344 -2.76 -20.66 -1.97
C GLN A 344 -3.08 -22.10 -1.54
N ILE A 345 -3.37 -22.32 -0.27
CA ILE A 345 -3.78 -23.65 0.24
C ILE A 345 -5.11 -24.10 -0.41
N LEU A 346 -6.00 -23.16 -0.69
CA LEU A 346 -7.34 -23.40 -1.24
C LEU A 346 -7.41 -23.21 -2.77
N VAL A 347 -6.29 -23.01 -3.47
CA VAL A 347 -6.26 -22.61 -4.88
C VAL A 347 -6.98 -23.60 -5.81
N HIS A 348 -6.96 -24.90 -5.47
CA HIS A 348 -7.66 -25.96 -6.21
C HIS A 348 -9.17 -26.01 -5.92
N HIS A 349 -9.66 -25.22 -4.97
CA HIS A 349 -11.06 -25.11 -4.57
C HIS A 349 -11.50 -23.62 -4.61
N PRO A 350 -11.70 -23.02 -5.80
CA PRO A 350 -11.91 -21.59 -5.96
C PRO A 350 -13.05 -21.02 -5.10
N LEU A 351 -14.17 -21.73 -5.04
CA LEU A 351 -15.30 -21.33 -4.20
C LEU A 351 -14.91 -21.26 -2.71
N ALA A 352 -14.21 -22.27 -2.21
CA ALA A 352 -13.73 -22.28 -0.83
C ALA A 352 -12.76 -21.13 -0.56
N ALA A 353 -11.86 -20.82 -1.52
CA ALA A 353 -10.95 -19.69 -1.41
C ALA A 353 -11.69 -18.33 -1.31
N PHE A 354 -12.68 -18.10 -2.17
CA PHE A 354 -13.51 -16.89 -2.11
C PHE A 354 -14.32 -16.80 -0.81
N LEU A 355 -14.94 -17.90 -0.37
CA LEU A 355 -15.69 -17.93 0.90
C LEU A 355 -14.76 -17.71 2.11
N ALA A 356 -13.55 -18.27 2.09
CA ALA A 356 -12.56 -18.04 3.15
C ALA A 356 -12.15 -16.55 3.21
N MET A 357 -11.89 -15.91 2.05
CA MET A 357 -11.63 -14.46 2.01
C MET A 357 -12.83 -13.65 2.53
N GLY A 358 -14.07 -14.04 2.19
CA GLY A 358 -15.28 -13.43 2.71
C GLY A 358 -15.41 -13.58 4.24
N ALA A 359 -15.09 -14.76 4.78
CA ALA A 359 -15.05 -15.00 6.23
C ALA A 359 -13.97 -14.16 6.92
N VAL A 360 -12.77 -14.08 6.34
CA VAL A 360 -11.70 -13.18 6.82
C VAL A 360 -12.18 -11.73 6.83
N SER A 361 -12.90 -11.28 5.79
CA SER A 361 -13.49 -9.94 5.78
C SER A 361 -14.38 -9.68 7.00
N LEU A 362 -15.24 -10.62 7.35
CA LEU A 362 -16.14 -10.48 8.50
C LEU A 362 -15.44 -10.30 9.85
N LEU A 363 -14.19 -10.77 9.98
CA LEU A 363 -13.38 -10.49 11.18
C LEU A 363 -13.15 -8.99 11.39
N GLY A 364 -13.28 -8.19 10.35
CA GLY A 364 -13.25 -6.73 10.43
C GLY A 364 -14.45 -6.09 11.10
N LEU A 365 -15.63 -6.75 11.18
CA LEU A 365 -16.84 -6.16 11.76
C LEU A 365 -16.69 -5.79 13.24
N PRO A 366 -16.25 -6.69 14.13
CA PRO A 366 -16.02 -6.34 15.53
C PRO A 366 -14.91 -5.27 15.69
N LEU A 367 -13.93 -5.24 14.81
CA LEU A 367 -12.90 -4.20 14.81
C LEU A 367 -13.49 -2.85 14.41
N ALA A 368 -14.24 -2.79 13.31
CA ALA A 368 -14.95 -1.57 12.89
C ALA A 368 -15.96 -1.08 13.94
N ALA A 369 -16.57 -1.98 14.70
CA ALA A 369 -17.46 -1.62 15.80
C ALA A 369 -16.75 -0.91 16.97
N ARG A 370 -15.46 -1.20 17.17
CA ARG A 370 -14.63 -0.60 18.24
C ARG A 370 -14.07 0.78 17.85
N LEU A 371 -14.18 1.19 16.58
CA LEU A 371 -13.84 2.56 16.21
C LEU A 371 -14.81 3.51 16.91
N THR A 372 -14.29 4.36 17.78
CA THR A 372 -15.06 5.44 18.42
C THR A 372 -15.10 6.63 17.46
N SER A 373 -16.29 7.13 17.12
CA SER A 373 -16.44 8.45 16.49
C SER A 373 -16.61 9.50 17.60
N PRO A 374 -16.01 10.70 17.46
CA PRO A 374 -14.96 11.12 16.56
C PRO A 374 -13.58 11.06 17.24
N ILE A 375 -12.57 10.65 16.49
CA ILE A 375 -11.17 10.93 16.81
C ILE A 375 -11.00 12.44 16.53
N GLY A 376 -11.35 13.31 17.47
CA GLY A 376 -11.31 14.75 17.20
C GLY A 376 -11.92 15.66 18.25
N GLU A 377 -12.65 15.14 19.24
CA GLU A 377 -12.97 15.95 20.41
C GLU A 377 -11.96 15.67 21.53
N PRO A 378 -11.24 16.69 22.03
CA PRO A 378 -10.60 16.56 23.31
C PRO A 378 -11.73 16.28 24.31
N ARG A 379 -11.76 15.08 24.89
CA ARG A 379 -12.61 14.81 26.06
C ARG A 379 -12.26 15.88 27.07
N GLY A 380 -13.21 16.78 27.32
CA GLY A 380 -13.08 17.78 28.36
C GLY A 380 -12.65 17.10 29.65
N GLY A 381 -11.50 17.47 30.19
CA GLY A 381 -11.04 17.17 31.53
C GLY A 381 -10.43 15.79 31.74
N THR A 382 -9.27 15.56 31.20
CA THR A 382 -8.07 15.04 31.89
C THR A 382 -6.91 15.12 30.88
N PRO A 383 -5.84 15.84 31.14
CA PRO A 383 -4.64 15.77 30.31
C PRO A 383 -4.17 14.32 30.33
N ALA A 384 -3.87 13.79 29.13
CA ALA A 384 -3.16 12.54 29.02
C ALA A 384 -1.94 12.61 29.94
N PRO A 385 -1.61 11.55 30.70
CA PRO A 385 -0.42 11.59 31.51
C PRO A 385 0.74 11.90 30.59
N ALA A 386 1.39 13.05 30.84
CA ALA A 386 2.66 13.38 30.20
C ALA A 386 3.56 12.17 30.44
N VAL A 387 4.04 11.57 29.37
CA VAL A 387 5.13 10.60 29.44
C VAL A 387 6.35 11.44 29.79
N VAL A 388 6.52 11.69 31.09
CA VAL A 388 7.66 12.34 31.69
C VAL A 388 8.67 11.25 32.03
N GLY A 389 9.91 11.53 31.68
CA GLY A 389 11.09 10.82 32.14
C GLY A 389 11.78 9.99 31.09
#